data_bdf2a0fb94bb0a375ec98eacddbdbc71
#
_entry.id   bdf2a0fb94bb0a375ec98eacddbdbc71
#
_cell.length_a   1.000
_cell.length_b   1.000
_cell.length_c   1.000
_cell.angle_alpha   90.00
_cell.angle_beta   90.00
_cell.angle_gamma   90.00
#
_symmetry.space_group_name_H-M   'P 1'
#
loop_
_entity.id
_entity.type
_entity.pdbx_description
1 polymer ?
#
loop_
_entity_poly.entity_id
_entity_poly.type
_entity_poly.pdbx_seq_one_letter_code
_entity_poly.pdbx_strand_id
1 'polypeptide(L)'
;MPAMPRRLAALLAPLTVALAAGPALADGKVEAKRTLNADGTTSYNYSSALDDLGAVFGMDLSRAASSAVPTVAAGASDLGGTAYAKFALPELPAWMLWQKSTLNLTIDPTDAHSKVGTTFSRTVSLGEGLDATLADTYKVNATTQAWETDKSLSLKLAETGTTFSLGARATADAPTLAPTLSAQQKVLGNINVTTSVAESGSSLTRSITAGFSQRW
;
A
#
# COMPACT_ATOMS: atom_id res chain seq x y z
N MET A 1 13.92 -0.99 -41.44
CA MET A 1 14.03 -0.65 -40.02
C MET A 1 13.37 0.71 -39.82
N PRO A 2 12.17 0.81 -39.24
CA PRO A 2 11.53 2.10 -38.96
C PRO A 2 12.01 2.65 -37.62
N ALA A 3 12.39 3.92 -37.61
CA ALA A 3 12.81 4.67 -36.42
C ALA A 3 11.65 4.89 -35.45
N MET A 4 11.83 4.49 -34.21
CA MET A 4 10.91 4.77 -33.11
C MET A 4 10.87 6.27 -32.76
N PRO A 5 9.71 6.86 -32.50
CA PRO A 5 9.63 8.28 -32.17
C PRO A 5 10.11 8.54 -30.74
N ARG A 6 11.04 9.45 -30.60
CA ARG A 6 11.67 10.00 -29.38
C ARG A 6 10.75 10.85 -28.49
N ARG A 7 9.47 10.53 -28.32
CA ARG A 7 8.52 11.40 -27.60
C ARG A 7 8.10 10.94 -26.19
N LEU A 8 8.67 9.86 -25.64
CA LEU A 8 8.31 9.35 -24.30
C LEU A 8 9.22 9.82 -23.15
N ALA A 9 10.33 10.51 -23.46
CA ALA A 9 11.29 10.95 -22.44
C ALA A 9 10.90 12.24 -21.68
N ALA A 10 9.86 12.94 -22.12
CA ALA A 10 9.51 14.27 -21.58
C ALA A 10 8.53 14.26 -20.40
N LEU A 11 7.95 13.11 -20.03
CA LEU A 11 6.93 13.02 -18.96
C LEU A 11 7.50 12.65 -17.57
N LEU A 12 8.78 12.27 -17.50
CA LEU A 12 9.44 11.91 -16.22
C LEU A 12 10.14 13.08 -15.52
N ALA A 13 10.34 14.20 -16.21
CA ALA A 13 11.06 15.36 -15.66
C ALA A 13 10.34 16.13 -14.53
N PRO A 14 8.98 16.24 -14.47
CA PRO A 14 8.34 17.00 -13.40
C PRO A 14 8.25 16.27 -12.06
N LEU A 15 8.45 14.95 -12.02
CA LEU A 15 8.28 14.18 -10.78
C LEU A 15 9.48 14.30 -9.83
N THR A 16 10.68 14.50 -10.37
CA THR A 16 11.90 14.72 -9.57
C THR A 16 11.91 16.07 -8.85
N VAL A 17 11.20 17.08 -9.37
CA VAL A 17 11.11 18.41 -8.75
C VAL A 17 10.15 18.39 -7.54
N ALA A 18 9.13 17.55 -7.54
CA ALA A 18 8.18 17.43 -6.43
C ALA A 18 8.79 16.76 -5.18
N LEU A 19 9.76 15.86 -5.35
CA LEU A 19 10.47 15.25 -4.22
C LEU A 19 11.54 16.17 -3.62
N ALA A 20 12.07 17.13 -4.40
CA ALA A 20 13.05 18.09 -3.93
C ALA A 20 12.42 19.33 -3.28
N ALA A 21 11.11 19.56 -3.49
CA ALA A 21 10.34 20.59 -2.79
C ALA A 21 9.98 20.10 -1.38
N GLY A 22 11.00 19.77 -0.59
CA GLY A 22 10.89 19.43 0.83
C GLY A 22 9.98 20.36 1.64
N PRO A 23 10.02 20.47 2.92
CA PRO A 23 8.95 20.67 3.91
C PRO A 23 8.06 21.92 3.78
N ALA A 24 8.12 22.65 2.68
CA ALA A 24 7.33 23.88 2.47
C ALA A 24 5.84 23.65 2.10
N LEU A 25 5.41 22.40 1.89
CA LEU A 25 4.00 22.04 1.66
C LEU A 25 3.36 21.36 2.88
N ALA A 26 4.02 21.36 4.04
CA ALA A 26 3.62 20.55 5.19
C ALA A 26 2.67 21.33 6.13
N ASP A 27 1.51 21.73 5.65
CA ASP A 27 0.35 22.00 6.52
C ASP A 27 -0.47 20.70 6.73
N GLY A 28 -0.05 19.60 6.12
CA GLY A 28 -0.65 18.29 6.25
C GLY A 28 -0.17 17.54 7.50
N LYS A 29 -1.09 16.84 8.17
CA LYS A 29 -0.74 15.94 9.29
C LYS A 29 0.17 14.83 8.79
N VAL A 30 1.38 14.77 9.33
CA VAL A 30 2.31 13.67 9.07
C VAL A 30 2.00 12.51 10.03
N GLU A 31 1.74 11.33 9.49
CA GLU A 31 1.62 10.09 10.27
C GLU A 31 2.89 9.26 10.10
N ALA A 32 3.43 8.79 11.22
CA ALA A 32 4.54 7.85 11.24
C ALA A 32 4.10 6.55 11.91
N LYS A 33 4.29 5.42 11.24
CA LYS A 33 3.95 4.09 11.76
C LYS A 33 5.19 3.21 11.69
N ARG A 34 5.52 2.56 12.80
CA ARG A 34 6.55 1.53 12.88
C ARG A 34 5.91 0.18 13.06
N THR A 35 6.33 -0.81 12.30
CA THR A 35 5.89 -2.21 12.40
C THR A 35 7.11 -3.11 12.57
N LEU A 36 7.07 -3.97 13.57
CA LEU A 36 8.04 -5.05 13.74
C LEU A 36 7.42 -6.34 13.22
N ASN A 37 8.02 -6.93 12.21
CA ASN A 37 7.56 -8.16 11.60
C ASN A 37 8.08 -9.39 12.36
N ALA A 38 7.41 -10.53 12.20
CA ALA A 38 7.78 -11.78 12.88
C ALA A 38 9.16 -12.32 12.46
N ASP A 39 9.65 -11.93 11.28
CA ASP A 39 10.99 -12.25 10.76
C ASP A 39 12.11 -11.35 11.30
N GLY A 40 11.76 -10.42 12.20
CA GLY A 40 12.69 -9.44 12.80
C GLY A 40 12.93 -8.21 11.91
N THR A 41 12.34 -8.11 10.74
CA THR A 41 12.41 -6.90 9.92
C THR A 41 11.60 -5.76 10.57
N THR A 42 12.05 -4.54 10.39
CA THR A 42 11.32 -3.36 10.86
C THR A 42 10.91 -2.52 9.66
N SER A 43 9.61 -2.19 9.59
CA SER A 43 9.07 -1.31 8.58
C SER A 43 8.66 0.03 9.20
N TYR A 44 8.92 1.11 8.48
CA TYR A 44 8.51 2.47 8.82
C TYR A 44 7.65 3.00 7.68
N ASN A 45 6.43 3.40 7.99
CA ASN A 45 5.56 4.08 7.05
C ASN A 45 5.44 5.55 7.49
N TYR A 46 5.70 6.45 6.56
CA TYR A 46 5.49 7.87 6.71
C TYR A 46 4.47 8.31 5.69
N SER A 47 3.45 9.05 6.11
CA SER A 47 2.45 9.58 5.20
C SER A 47 2.02 10.98 5.59
N SER A 48 1.68 11.79 4.59
CA SER A 48 1.12 13.12 4.74
C SER A 48 -0.12 13.23 3.85
N ALA A 49 -1.22 13.68 4.44
CA ALA A 49 -2.46 13.95 3.72
C ALA A 49 -2.53 15.43 3.34
N LEU A 50 -2.92 15.71 2.11
CA LEU A 50 -3.28 17.03 1.60
C LEU A 50 -4.79 17.01 1.35
N ASP A 51 -5.55 17.38 2.37
CA ASP A 51 -7.02 17.23 2.39
C ASP A 51 -7.68 18.03 1.25
N ASP A 52 -7.17 19.23 0.94
CA ASP A 52 -7.68 20.09 -0.13
C ASP A 52 -7.57 19.46 -1.53
N LEU A 53 -6.61 18.58 -1.73
CA LEU A 53 -6.38 17.88 -2.99
C LEU A 53 -6.90 16.44 -3.00
N GLY A 54 -7.45 15.95 -1.87
CA GLY A 54 -7.79 14.55 -1.71
C GLY A 54 -6.59 13.62 -1.96
N ALA A 55 -5.38 14.08 -1.64
CA ALA A 55 -4.14 13.39 -1.94
C ALA A 55 -3.42 12.94 -0.67
N VAL A 56 -2.81 11.77 -0.72
CA VAL A 56 -1.91 11.23 0.31
C VAL A 56 -0.59 10.88 -0.33
N PHE A 57 0.48 11.40 0.22
CA PHE A 57 1.84 11.07 -0.17
C PHE A 57 2.51 10.34 0.98
N GLY A 58 3.34 9.37 0.67
CA GLY A 58 4.04 8.65 1.71
C GLY A 58 5.23 7.87 1.22
N MET A 59 5.90 7.26 2.20
CA MET A 59 7.08 6.46 1.98
C MET A 59 7.08 5.28 2.95
N ASP A 60 7.29 4.10 2.42
CA ASP A 60 7.50 2.87 3.18
C ASP A 60 8.98 2.54 3.15
N LEU A 61 9.61 2.47 4.31
CA LEU A 61 11.00 2.06 4.47
C LEU A 61 11.03 0.73 5.21
N SER A 62 11.82 -0.21 4.74
CA SER A 62 12.05 -1.48 5.42
C SER A 62 13.53 -1.65 5.73
N ARG A 63 13.81 -2.16 6.93
CA ARG A 63 15.15 -2.52 7.35
C ARG A 63 15.18 -4.00 7.71
N ALA A 64 16.13 -4.73 7.12
CA ALA A 64 16.36 -6.12 7.48
C ALA A 64 16.73 -6.26 8.96
N ALA A 65 16.41 -7.40 9.57
CA ALA A 65 16.89 -7.73 10.89
C ALA A 65 18.42 -7.71 10.85
N SER A 66 19.04 -6.87 11.68
CA SER A 66 20.50 -6.88 11.78
C SER A 66 20.93 -8.23 12.37
N SER A 67 21.55 -9.09 11.57
CA SER A 67 22.33 -10.21 12.09
C SER A 67 23.39 -9.62 13.02
N ALA A 68 23.51 -10.18 14.22
CA ALA A 68 24.27 -9.66 15.36
C ALA A 68 25.82 -9.63 15.19
N VAL A 69 26.32 -9.53 13.95
CA VAL A 69 27.72 -9.32 13.66
C VAL A 69 27.88 -7.95 13.00
N PRO A 70 28.45 -6.95 13.69
CA PRO A 70 28.75 -5.66 13.07
C PRO A 70 29.93 -5.85 12.11
N THR A 71 29.66 -6.25 10.88
CA THR A 71 30.61 -6.07 9.80
C THR A 71 30.57 -4.61 9.39
N VAL A 72 31.71 -3.95 9.46
CA VAL A 72 31.95 -2.51 9.21
C VAL A 72 31.72 -2.09 7.74
N ALA A 73 30.93 -2.82 7.00
CA ALA A 73 30.55 -2.56 5.61
C ALA A 73 29.03 -2.56 5.44
N ALA A 74 28.27 -1.94 6.35
CA ALA A 74 26.88 -1.64 6.13
C ALA A 74 26.77 -0.51 5.10
N GLY A 75 26.91 -0.87 3.82
CA GLY A 75 26.50 -0.03 2.71
C GLY A 75 24.98 0.14 2.74
N ALA A 76 24.49 1.16 2.06
CA ALA A 76 23.06 1.52 1.94
C ALA A 76 22.11 0.40 1.42
N SER A 77 22.60 -0.83 1.28
CA SER A 77 21.90 -1.99 0.74
C SER A 77 20.90 -2.66 1.72
N ASP A 78 20.90 -2.31 3.01
CA ASP A 78 19.99 -2.91 4.00
C ASP A 78 18.67 -2.15 4.17
N LEU A 79 18.52 -1.03 3.48
CA LEU A 79 17.31 -0.21 3.46
C LEU A 79 16.62 -0.36 2.11
N GLY A 80 15.50 -1.09 2.10
CA GLY A 80 14.54 -1.06 1.00
C GLY A 80 13.50 0.03 1.26
N GLY A 81 12.98 0.64 0.22
CA GLY A 81 11.93 1.64 0.40
C GLY A 81 11.12 1.89 -0.86
N THR A 82 9.85 2.24 -0.67
CA THR A 82 8.93 2.66 -1.73
C THR A 82 8.33 4.01 -1.40
N ALA A 83 8.27 4.90 -2.38
CA ALA A 83 7.48 6.12 -2.29
C ALA A 83 6.12 5.91 -2.96
N TYR A 84 5.07 6.49 -2.42
CA TYR A 84 3.74 6.39 -3.01
C TYR A 84 2.98 7.71 -3.00
N ALA A 85 2.07 7.86 -3.94
CA ALA A 85 1.07 8.91 -3.97
C ALA A 85 -0.30 8.29 -4.26
N LYS A 86 -1.32 8.74 -3.53
CA LYS A 86 -2.72 8.32 -3.71
C LYS A 86 -3.55 9.57 -3.92
N PHE A 87 -4.38 9.57 -4.96
CA PHE A 87 -5.29 10.67 -5.28
C PHE A 87 -6.72 10.14 -5.23
N ALA A 88 -7.56 10.68 -4.35
CA ALA A 88 -8.97 10.41 -4.37
C ALA A 88 -9.59 11.07 -5.62
N LEU A 89 -10.30 10.29 -6.41
CA LEU A 89 -11.07 10.81 -7.52
C LEU A 89 -12.48 11.19 -7.03
N PRO A 90 -13.21 12.04 -7.77
CA PRO A 90 -14.58 12.38 -7.41
C PRO A 90 -15.45 11.13 -7.20
N GLU A 91 -16.43 11.23 -6.31
CA GLU A 91 -17.36 10.14 -6.06
C GLU A 91 -18.08 9.71 -7.33
N LEU A 92 -18.18 8.42 -7.52
CA LEU A 92 -18.86 7.85 -8.67
C LEU A 92 -20.38 7.96 -8.51
N PRO A 93 -21.15 8.09 -9.61
CA PRO A 93 -22.59 8.16 -9.54
C PRO A 93 -23.22 6.99 -8.78
N ALA A 94 -24.28 7.23 -8.01
CA ALA A 94 -24.90 6.25 -7.12
C ALA A 94 -25.43 4.97 -7.83
N TRP A 95 -25.65 5.03 -9.14
CA TRP A 95 -26.07 3.88 -9.95
C TRP A 95 -24.93 2.95 -10.31
N MET A 96 -23.66 3.36 -10.10
CA MET A 96 -22.50 2.51 -10.34
C MET A 96 -22.32 1.51 -9.20
N LEU A 97 -21.71 0.36 -9.52
CA LEU A 97 -21.33 -0.64 -8.51
C LEU A 97 -20.33 -0.08 -7.49
N TRP A 98 -19.44 0.79 -7.93
CA TRP A 98 -18.40 1.41 -7.12
C TRP A 98 -18.81 2.80 -6.66
N GLN A 99 -18.40 3.18 -5.46
CA GLN A 99 -18.74 4.46 -4.84
C GLN A 99 -17.56 5.43 -4.87
N LYS A 100 -16.36 4.91 -4.63
CA LYS A 100 -15.12 5.68 -4.59
C LYS A 100 -14.08 5.08 -5.52
N SER A 101 -13.24 5.93 -6.07
CA SER A 101 -12.06 5.52 -6.82
C SER A 101 -10.84 6.33 -6.42
N THR A 102 -9.68 5.68 -6.44
CA THR A 102 -8.38 6.30 -6.15
C THR A 102 -7.37 5.92 -7.22
N LEU A 103 -6.57 6.90 -7.62
CA LEU A 103 -5.38 6.66 -8.43
C LEU A 103 -4.20 6.48 -7.49
N ASN A 104 -3.44 5.42 -7.68
CA ASN A 104 -2.28 5.08 -6.87
C ASN A 104 -1.03 5.10 -7.76
N LEU A 105 0.02 5.78 -7.30
CA LEU A 105 1.33 5.77 -7.90
C LEU A 105 2.31 5.24 -6.85
N THR A 106 3.12 4.25 -7.22
CA THR A 106 4.17 3.70 -6.35
C THR A 106 5.48 3.68 -7.12
N ILE A 107 6.54 4.15 -6.50
CA ILE A 107 7.89 4.18 -7.06
C ILE A 107 8.80 3.44 -6.10
N ASP A 108 9.49 2.43 -6.59
CA ASP A 108 10.55 1.74 -5.87
C ASP A 108 11.89 2.23 -6.43
N PRO A 109 12.63 3.07 -5.69
CA PRO A 109 13.90 3.58 -6.14
C PRO A 109 15.00 2.51 -6.19
N THR A 110 14.84 1.40 -5.44
CA THR A 110 15.83 0.32 -5.38
C THR A 110 15.82 -0.50 -6.67
N ASP A 111 14.61 -0.79 -7.17
CA ASP A 111 14.43 -1.63 -8.36
C ASP A 111 14.16 -0.81 -9.62
N ALA A 112 14.16 0.54 -9.52
CA ALA A 112 13.75 1.46 -10.60
C ALA A 112 12.35 1.13 -11.18
N HIS A 113 11.50 0.48 -10.39
CA HIS A 113 10.17 0.06 -10.78
C HIS A 113 9.13 1.09 -10.35
N SER A 114 8.29 1.51 -11.27
CA SER A 114 7.12 2.34 -10.97
C SER A 114 5.85 1.59 -11.30
N LYS A 115 4.87 1.64 -10.39
CA LYS A 115 3.54 1.05 -10.58
C LYS A 115 2.50 2.16 -10.58
N VAL A 116 1.61 2.10 -11.56
CA VAL A 116 0.41 2.94 -11.61
C VAL A 116 -0.79 2.03 -11.45
N GLY A 117 -1.72 2.42 -10.61
CA GLY A 117 -2.91 1.61 -10.38
C GLY A 117 -4.13 2.43 -10.00
N THR A 118 -5.28 1.78 -10.07
CA THR A 118 -6.57 2.33 -9.68
C THR A 118 -7.23 1.39 -8.69
N THR A 119 -7.78 1.95 -7.62
CA THR A 119 -8.59 1.20 -6.66
C THR A 119 -10.02 1.72 -6.71
N PHE A 120 -10.97 0.83 -6.89
CA PHE A 120 -12.38 1.07 -6.74
C PHE A 120 -12.87 0.48 -5.43
N SER A 121 -13.76 1.17 -4.73
CA SER A 121 -14.30 0.66 -3.48
C SER A 121 -15.75 1.06 -3.26
N ARG A 122 -16.45 0.23 -2.49
CA ARG A 122 -17.78 0.50 -1.98
C ARG A 122 -17.89 0.01 -0.54
N THR A 123 -18.40 0.87 0.34
CA THR A 123 -18.69 0.51 1.71
C THR A 123 -20.21 0.50 1.91
N VAL A 124 -20.71 -0.56 2.53
CA VAL A 124 -22.12 -0.75 2.87
C VAL A 124 -22.20 -1.02 4.36
N SER A 125 -23.01 -0.24 5.09
CA SER A 125 -23.32 -0.54 6.48
C SER A 125 -24.36 -1.67 6.53
N LEU A 126 -24.05 -2.75 7.23
CA LEU A 126 -24.90 -3.94 7.39
C LEU A 126 -25.71 -3.90 8.69
N GLY A 127 -25.48 -2.89 9.52
CA GLY A 127 -26.16 -2.69 10.80
C GLY A 127 -25.36 -1.78 11.72
N GLU A 128 -25.79 -1.60 12.97
CA GLU A 128 -25.08 -0.78 13.93
C GLU A 128 -23.68 -1.34 14.18
N GLY A 129 -22.66 -0.55 13.84
CA GLY A 129 -21.27 -0.90 14.09
C GLY A 129 -20.68 -1.99 13.17
N LEU A 130 -21.38 -2.44 12.12
CA LEU A 130 -20.88 -3.42 11.17
C LEU A 130 -20.86 -2.84 9.76
N ASP A 131 -19.66 -2.65 9.21
CA ASP A 131 -19.45 -2.17 7.85
C ASP A 131 -18.78 -3.24 6.97
N ALA A 132 -19.32 -3.43 5.77
CA ALA A 132 -18.69 -4.24 4.73
C ALA A 132 -18.08 -3.33 3.67
N THR A 133 -16.81 -3.55 3.33
CA THR A 133 -16.14 -2.83 2.25
C THR A 133 -15.66 -3.82 1.17
N LEU A 134 -16.13 -3.61 -0.04
CA LEU A 134 -15.63 -4.27 -1.24
C LEU A 134 -14.60 -3.36 -1.89
N ALA A 135 -13.45 -3.90 -2.30
CA ALA A 135 -12.46 -3.16 -3.06
C ALA A 135 -11.88 -4.02 -4.19
N ASP A 136 -11.55 -3.34 -5.28
CA ASP A 136 -10.94 -3.93 -6.47
C ASP A 136 -9.79 -3.01 -6.91
N THR A 137 -8.58 -3.53 -6.96
CA THR A 137 -7.39 -2.77 -7.30
C THR A 137 -6.71 -3.37 -8.51
N TYR A 138 -6.37 -2.53 -9.47
CA TYR A 138 -5.62 -2.86 -10.67
C TYR A 138 -4.34 -2.05 -10.67
N LYS A 139 -3.20 -2.70 -10.91
CA LYS A 139 -1.90 -2.06 -11.00
C LYS A 139 -1.14 -2.57 -12.21
N VAL A 140 -0.38 -1.70 -12.83
CA VAL A 140 0.53 -2.02 -13.93
C VAL A 140 1.90 -1.43 -13.62
N ASN A 141 2.93 -2.23 -13.77
CA ASN A 141 4.31 -1.77 -13.73
C ASN A 141 4.61 -1.02 -15.04
N ALA A 142 4.98 0.26 -14.93
CA ALA A 142 5.22 1.10 -16.11
C ALA A 142 6.46 0.68 -16.91
N THR A 143 7.40 -0.02 -16.28
CA THR A 143 8.66 -0.47 -16.90
C THR A 143 8.50 -1.84 -17.54
N THR A 144 7.96 -2.82 -16.81
CA THR A 144 7.86 -4.22 -17.26
C THR A 144 6.52 -4.56 -17.90
N GLN A 145 5.52 -3.67 -17.78
CA GLN A 145 4.12 -3.90 -18.19
C GLN A 145 3.45 -5.09 -17.44
N ALA A 146 4.09 -5.61 -16.40
CA ALA A 146 3.49 -6.63 -15.56
C ALA A 146 2.28 -6.04 -14.83
N TRP A 147 1.18 -6.79 -14.85
CA TRP A 147 -0.06 -6.38 -14.21
C TRP A 147 -0.28 -7.14 -12.89
N GLU A 148 -1.03 -6.53 -12.01
CA GLU A 148 -1.44 -7.07 -10.72
C GLU A 148 -2.88 -6.65 -10.43
N THR A 149 -3.70 -7.57 -9.94
CA THR A 149 -5.05 -7.27 -9.46
C THR A 149 -5.25 -7.84 -8.07
N ASP A 150 -5.85 -7.04 -7.19
CA ASP A 150 -6.22 -7.41 -5.83
C ASP A 150 -7.71 -7.14 -5.63
N LYS A 151 -8.45 -8.17 -5.27
CA LYS A 151 -9.87 -8.08 -4.91
C LYS A 151 -10.01 -8.35 -3.42
N SER A 152 -10.79 -7.56 -2.72
CA SER A 152 -10.99 -7.77 -1.29
C SER A 152 -12.41 -7.45 -0.83
N LEU A 153 -12.84 -8.21 0.16
CA LEU A 153 -14.03 -7.96 0.96
C LEU A 153 -13.58 -7.88 2.43
N SER A 154 -13.87 -6.78 3.10
CA SER A 154 -13.60 -6.63 4.52
C SER A 154 -14.86 -6.35 5.32
N LEU A 155 -14.93 -6.92 6.52
CA LEU A 155 -15.98 -6.72 7.51
C LEU A 155 -15.36 -6.07 8.73
N LYS A 156 -15.79 -4.86 9.06
CA LYS A 156 -15.31 -4.09 10.22
C LYS A 156 -16.37 -4.04 11.30
N LEU A 157 -16.02 -4.52 12.48
CA LEU A 157 -16.80 -4.39 13.71
C LEU A 157 -16.28 -3.18 14.49
N ALA A 158 -17.07 -2.12 14.57
CA ALA A 158 -16.67 -0.86 15.20
C ALA A 158 -16.49 -1.01 16.71
N GLU A 159 -17.32 -1.80 17.38
CA GLU A 159 -17.30 -2.00 18.83
C GLU A 159 -15.98 -2.59 19.33
N THR A 160 -15.45 -3.57 18.64
CA THR A 160 -14.20 -4.26 19.01
C THR A 160 -12.97 -3.73 18.29
N GLY A 161 -13.16 -2.88 17.27
CA GLY A 161 -12.09 -2.47 16.37
C GLY A 161 -11.50 -3.62 15.55
N THR A 162 -12.27 -4.72 15.38
CA THR A 162 -11.84 -5.90 14.63
C THR A 162 -12.24 -5.76 13.18
N THR A 163 -11.33 -6.12 12.28
CA THR A 163 -11.59 -6.21 10.84
C THR A 163 -11.20 -7.58 10.33
N PHE A 164 -12.15 -8.28 9.70
CA PHE A 164 -11.90 -9.50 8.95
C PHE A 164 -11.81 -9.17 7.47
N SER A 165 -10.84 -9.72 6.76
CA SER A 165 -10.70 -9.49 5.33
C SER A 165 -10.44 -10.79 4.58
N LEU A 166 -11.19 -10.95 3.50
CA LEU A 166 -10.97 -11.99 2.48
C LEU A 166 -10.46 -11.29 1.23
N GLY A 167 -9.33 -11.71 0.74
CA GLY A 167 -8.71 -11.17 -0.48
C GLY A 167 -8.42 -12.25 -1.49
N ALA A 168 -8.19 -11.83 -2.73
CA ALA A 168 -7.67 -12.68 -3.79
C ALA A 168 -6.79 -11.82 -4.71
N ARG A 169 -5.59 -12.32 -4.99
CA ARG A 169 -4.59 -11.62 -5.80
C ARG A 169 -4.20 -12.45 -7.01
N ALA A 170 -4.02 -11.79 -8.15
CA ALA A 170 -3.39 -12.37 -9.33
C ALA A 170 -2.36 -11.40 -9.89
N THR A 171 -1.33 -11.95 -10.53
CA THR A 171 -0.25 -11.18 -11.18
C THR A 171 0.01 -11.74 -12.56
N ALA A 172 0.79 -11.00 -13.37
CA ALA A 172 1.19 -11.47 -14.70
C ALA A 172 1.91 -12.83 -14.65
N ASP A 173 2.73 -13.06 -13.61
CA ASP A 173 3.49 -14.30 -13.43
C ASP A 173 2.67 -15.44 -12.82
N ALA A 174 1.60 -15.10 -12.07
CA ALA A 174 0.68 -16.03 -11.45
C ALA A 174 -0.77 -15.57 -11.70
N PRO A 175 -1.33 -15.85 -12.89
CA PRO A 175 -2.64 -15.34 -13.30
C PRO A 175 -3.83 -15.98 -12.58
N THR A 176 -3.58 -17.03 -11.77
CA THR A 176 -4.60 -17.63 -10.92
C THR A 176 -4.78 -16.82 -9.66
N LEU A 177 -6.05 -16.55 -9.29
CA LEU A 177 -6.37 -15.85 -8.05
C LEU A 177 -5.92 -16.64 -6.84
N ALA A 178 -4.96 -16.12 -6.10
CA ALA A 178 -4.47 -16.67 -4.84
C ALA A 178 -5.25 -16.05 -3.66
N PRO A 179 -6.01 -16.85 -2.89
CA PRO A 179 -6.81 -16.35 -1.79
C PRO A 179 -5.96 -15.95 -0.58
N THR A 180 -6.43 -14.95 0.14
CA THR A 180 -5.85 -14.48 1.40
C THR A 180 -6.96 -14.22 2.41
N LEU A 181 -6.80 -14.72 3.63
CA LEU A 181 -7.68 -14.44 4.76
C LEU A 181 -6.88 -13.69 5.82
N SER A 182 -7.41 -12.61 6.37
CA SER A 182 -6.78 -11.90 7.47
C SER A 182 -7.79 -11.43 8.50
N ALA A 183 -7.31 -11.31 9.74
CA ALA A 183 -8.02 -10.70 10.84
C ALA A 183 -7.09 -9.67 11.49
N GLN A 184 -7.59 -8.45 11.65
CA GLN A 184 -6.89 -7.36 12.33
C GLN A 184 -7.72 -6.94 13.52
N GLN A 185 -7.07 -6.74 14.65
CA GLN A 185 -7.71 -6.24 15.87
C GLN A 185 -6.88 -5.12 16.49
N LYS A 186 -7.56 -4.06 16.89
CA LYS A 186 -6.99 -3.01 17.73
C LYS A 186 -7.02 -3.49 19.17
N VAL A 187 -5.85 -3.78 19.76
CA VAL A 187 -5.75 -4.41 21.08
C VAL A 187 -5.72 -3.36 22.21
N LEU A 188 -4.83 -2.38 22.11
CA LEU A 188 -4.66 -1.34 23.13
C LEU A 188 -4.28 -0.02 22.45
N GLY A 189 -5.12 1.01 22.59
CA GLY A 189 -4.82 2.35 22.12
C GLY A 189 -4.31 2.38 20.68
N ASN A 190 -3.00 2.40 20.52
CA ASN A 190 -2.31 2.53 19.22
C ASN A 190 -1.70 1.21 18.71
N ILE A 191 -1.97 0.07 19.33
CA ILE A 191 -1.45 -1.24 18.94
C ILE A 191 -2.49 -1.99 18.11
N ASN A 192 -2.09 -2.39 16.91
CA ASN A 192 -2.88 -3.26 16.03
C ASN A 192 -2.17 -4.60 15.87
N VAL A 193 -2.89 -5.69 16.01
CA VAL A 193 -2.40 -7.05 15.72
C VAL A 193 -3.11 -7.55 14.48
N THR A 194 -2.36 -8.01 13.50
CA THR A 194 -2.88 -8.60 12.27
C THR A 194 -2.38 -10.02 12.14
N THR A 195 -3.31 -10.95 11.94
CA THR A 195 -3.01 -12.34 11.59
C THR A 195 -3.47 -12.58 10.16
N SER A 196 -2.65 -13.21 9.33
CA SER A 196 -3.05 -13.54 7.97
C SER A 196 -2.61 -14.93 7.56
N VAL A 197 -3.39 -15.49 6.62
CA VAL A 197 -3.11 -16.76 5.95
C VAL A 197 -3.29 -16.50 4.46
N ALA A 198 -2.27 -16.82 3.68
CA ALA A 198 -2.28 -16.67 2.23
C ALA A 198 -1.87 -17.97 1.57
N GLU A 199 -2.55 -18.32 0.48
CA GLU A 199 -2.17 -19.43 -0.40
C GLU A 199 -1.43 -18.88 -1.62
N SER A 200 -0.29 -19.49 -1.94
CA SER A 200 0.49 -19.18 -3.13
C SER A 200 0.94 -20.50 -3.76
N GLY A 201 0.25 -20.92 -4.84
CA GLY A 201 0.46 -22.21 -5.47
C GLY A 201 0.15 -23.35 -4.51
N SER A 202 1.18 -24.17 -4.17
CA SER A 202 1.05 -25.27 -3.21
C SER A 202 1.46 -24.90 -1.78
N SER A 203 1.83 -23.67 -1.53
CA SER A 203 2.36 -23.21 -0.24
C SER A 203 1.33 -22.37 0.52
N LEU A 204 1.14 -22.69 1.80
CA LEU A 204 0.32 -21.93 2.73
C LEU A 204 1.22 -21.09 3.64
N THR A 205 1.17 -19.78 3.51
CA THR A 205 1.94 -18.85 4.33
C THR A 205 1.06 -18.29 5.44
N ARG A 206 1.56 -18.29 6.67
CA ARG A 206 0.89 -17.70 7.83
C ARG A 206 1.77 -16.59 8.39
N SER A 207 1.17 -15.45 8.74
CA SER A 207 1.88 -14.36 9.38
C SER A 207 1.11 -13.76 10.54
N ILE A 208 1.85 -13.26 11.53
CA ILE A 208 1.33 -12.46 12.63
C ILE A 208 2.19 -11.20 12.70
N THR A 209 1.54 -10.04 12.65
CA THR A 209 2.21 -8.74 12.65
C THR A 209 1.61 -7.86 13.73
N ALA A 210 2.45 -7.24 14.55
CA ALA A 210 2.03 -6.21 15.50
C ALA A 210 2.51 -4.83 15.04
N GLY A 211 1.60 -3.90 14.88
CA GLY A 211 1.87 -2.52 14.47
C GLY A 211 1.55 -1.53 15.58
N PHE A 212 2.40 -0.52 15.75
CA PHE A 212 2.16 0.63 16.62
C PHE A 212 2.05 1.88 15.76
N SER A 213 1.00 2.69 15.98
CA SER A 213 0.82 3.97 15.29
C SER A 213 0.73 5.11 16.29
N GLN A 214 1.50 6.18 16.08
CA GLN A 214 1.47 7.40 16.88
C GLN A 214 1.26 8.60 15.94
N ARG A 215 0.36 9.50 16.33
CA ARG A 215 0.16 10.79 15.67
C ARG A 215 0.84 11.86 16.50
N TRP A 216 1.59 12.70 15.85
CA TRP A 216 2.32 13.84 16.44
C TRP A 216 1.55 15.12 16.13
#